data_6f8e55199b28c202e11e7bde88e36649
#
_entry.id   6f8e55199b28c202e11e7bde88e36649
#
_cell.length_a   1.000
_cell.length_b   1.000
_cell.length_c   1.000
_cell.angle_alpha   90.00
_cell.angle_beta   90.00
_cell.angle_gamma   90.00
#
_symmetry.space_group_name_H-M   'P 1'
#
loop_
_entity.id
_entity.type
_entity.pdbx_description
1 polymer ?
#
loop_
_entity_poly.entity_id
_entity_poly.type
_entity_poly.pdbx_seq_one_letter_code
_entity_poly.pdbx_strand_id
1 'polypeptide(L)'
;MRFTEEVCEKLGNYVYRLIDPRNGETFYVGKGRNNRVFDHAAGLPGATSDNNETLGAKLDRIRAIKNAGLDVIHVIHRHEIPDDAIFEVEAALIDAYPGLTNIQGGHASSDRGPMNHVELITKYSLPELPADPEHSLILININKLEDRSDRKAIYNLVRYCWRISRQRAEAADYVLAVVRGVVVGAFRPERWMPATPENFPDIPYADGSEAHRVGFVGTEAPTEVWELYVGQNGKRVVQSELKHIQNPVRFWKC
;
A
#
# COMPACT_ATOMS: atom_id res chain seq x y z
N MET A 1 -10.79 28.75 12.52
CA MET A 1 -11.48 29.42 11.39
C MET A 1 -11.96 28.32 10.47
N ARG A 2 -13.20 28.40 9.89
CA ARG A 2 -13.72 27.42 8.94
C ARG A 2 -14.14 28.13 7.65
N PHE A 3 -14.20 27.41 6.55
CA PHE A 3 -14.75 27.95 5.29
C PHE A 3 -16.26 28.23 5.43
N THR A 4 -16.72 29.32 4.82
CA THR A 4 -18.15 29.58 4.64
C THR A 4 -18.75 28.63 3.61
N GLU A 5 -20.06 28.50 3.55
CA GLU A 5 -20.76 27.66 2.58
C GLU A 5 -20.40 28.04 1.13
N GLU A 6 -20.40 29.35 0.83
CA GLU A 6 -20.00 29.89 -0.49
C GLU A 6 -18.56 29.43 -0.87
N VAL A 7 -17.61 29.45 0.08
CA VAL A 7 -16.24 29.02 -0.16
C VAL A 7 -16.18 27.50 -0.37
N CYS A 8 -16.96 26.73 0.40
CA CYS A 8 -17.05 25.28 0.24
C CYS A 8 -17.57 24.87 -1.15
N GLU A 9 -18.59 25.56 -1.65
CA GLU A 9 -19.14 25.32 -2.99
C GLU A 9 -18.10 25.56 -4.09
N LYS A 10 -17.34 26.66 -3.99
CA LYS A 10 -16.28 26.98 -4.96
C LYS A 10 -15.07 26.07 -4.86
N LEU A 11 -14.75 25.56 -3.68
CA LEU A 11 -13.62 24.63 -3.50
C LEU A 11 -13.88 23.26 -4.14
N GLY A 12 -15.11 22.75 -4.13
CA GLY A 12 -15.43 21.43 -4.59
C GLY A 12 -14.59 20.34 -3.91
N ASN A 13 -14.05 19.41 -4.69
CA ASN A 13 -13.01 18.49 -4.22
C ASN A 13 -11.67 19.20 -4.18
N TYR A 14 -10.90 18.93 -3.14
CA TYR A 14 -9.54 19.48 -3.03
C TYR A 14 -8.56 18.47 -2.43
N VAL A 15 -7.30 18.67 -2.74
CA VAL A 15 -6.18 18.04 -2.05
C VAL A 15 -5.48 19.08 -1.19
N TYR A 16 -5.11 18.69 0.03
CA TYR A 16 -4.51 19.58 1.02
C TYR A 16 -3.29 18.99 1.69
N ARG A 17 -2.48 19.85 2.27
CA ARG A 17 -1.31 19.51 3.08
C ARG A 17 -1.43 20.09 4.47
N LEU A 18 -0.97 19.32 5.46
CA LEU A 18 -0.72 19.80 6.82
C LEU A 18 0.78 20.00 6.99
N ILE A 19 1.15 21.20 7.42
CA ILE A 19 2.54 21.60 7.57
C ILE A 19 2.81 21.88 9.05
N ASP A 20 3.95 21.39 9.53
CA ASP A 20 4.46 21.68 10.87
C ASP A 20 5.13 23.05 10.88
N PRO A 21 4.60 24.04 11.61
CA PRO A 21 5.17 25.39 11.64
C PRO A 21 6.55 25.46 12.31
N ARG A 22 6.95 24.43 13.06
CA ARG A 22 8.24 24.41 13.77
C ARG A 22 9.43 24.24 12.83
N ASN A 23 9.22 23.57 11.69
CA ASN A 23 10.28 23.24 10.74
C ASN A 23 9.88 23.40 9.26
N GLY A 24 8.61 23.73 8.98
CA GLY A 24 8.09 23.89 7.61
C GLY A 24 7.84 22.58 6.86
N GLU A 25 7.94 21.42 7.51
CA GLU A 25 7.73 20.11 6.87
C GLU A 25 6.25 19.83 6.63
N THR A 26 5.92 19.38 5.44
CA THR A 26 4.64 18.73 5.17
C THR A 26 4.66 17.35 5.83
N PHE A 27 3.77 17.11 6.78
CA PHE A 27 3.70 15.83 7.49
C PHE A 27 2.48 14.99 7.12
N TYR A 28 1.51 15.56 6.43
CA TYR A 28 0.32 14.85 5.96
C TYR A 28 -0.21 15.46 4.67
N VAL A 29 -0.67 14.59 3.77
CA VAL A 29 -1.40 14.93 2.55
C VAL A 29 -2.75 14.21 2.60
N GLY A 30 -3.81 14.86 2.16
CA GLY A 30 -5.13 14.25 2.09
C GLY A 30 -6.05 14.95 1.12
N LYS A 31 -7.13 14.27 0.78
CA LYS A 31 -8.23 14.84 -0.02
C LYS A 31 -9.42 15.18 0.85
N GLY A 32 -10.22 16.13 0.40
CA GLY A 32 -11.39 16.59 1.13
C GLY A 32 -12.42 17.31 0.29
N ARG A 33 -13.55 17.55 0.96
CA ARG A 33 -14.63 18.48 0.56
C ARG A 33 -15.02 19.32 1.78
N ASN A 34 -15.63 20.45 1.55
CA ASN A 34 -16.11 21.33 2.61
C ASN A 34 -15.00 21.65 3.64
N ASN A 35 -15.29 21.48 4.92
CA ASN A 35 -14.38 21.81 6.03
C ASN A 35 -13.49 20.63 6.48
N ARG A 36 -13.39 19.54 5.71
CA ARG A 36 -12.64 18.31 6.10
C ARG A 36 -11.19 18.58 6.49
N VAL A 37 -10.53 19.55 5.90
CA VAL A 37 -9.14 19.93 6.23
C VAL A 37 -8.98 20.34 7.69
N PHE A 38 -10.00 20.92 8.31
CA PHE A 38 -9.99 21.35 9.72
C PHE A 38 -10.45 20.26 10.69
N ASP A 39 -11.27 19.31 10.25
CA ASP A 39 -11.80 18.24 11.09
C ASP A 39 -10.71 17.31 11.57
N HIS A 40 -9.71 17.03 10.75
CA HIS A 40 -8.54 16.26 11.12
C HIS A 40 -7.67 16.93 12.20
N ALA A 41 -7.56 18.26 12.17
CA ALA A 41 -6.78 19.01 13.15
C ALA A 41 -7.51 19.13 14.51
N ALA A 42 -8.83 18.97 14.52
CA ALA A 42 -9.64 18.99 15.73
C ALA A 42 -9.74 17.65 16.46
N GLY A 43 -9.25 16.55 15.88
CA GLY A 43 -9.34 15.22 16.49
C GLY A 43 -10.77 14.67 16.55
N LEU A 44 -11.68 15.16 15.71
CA LEU A 44 -13.08 14.74 15.75
C LEU A 44 -13.26 13.33 15.14
N PRO A 45 -14.07 12.46 15.80
CA PRO A 45 -14.45 11.15 15.26
C PRO A 45 -15.37 11.37 14.06
N GLY A 46 -14.94 11.03 12.88
CA GLY A 46 -15.71 11.18 11.63
C GLY A 46 -14.84 11.00 10.40
N ALA A 47 -13.54 11.00 10.57
CA ALA A 47 -12.53 10.72 9.54
C ALA A 47 -12.24 9.21 9.46
N THR A 48 -13.25 8.35 9.60
CA THR A 48 -13.12 6.89 9.70
C THR A 48 -12.99 6.23 8.34
N SER A 49 -11.85 6.39 7.71
CA SER A 49 -11.38 5.42 6.72
C SER A 49 -9.90 5.08 6.87
N ASP A 50 -9.21 5.72 7.81
CA ASP A 50 -7.79 5.44 8.05
C ASP A 50 -7.65 4.50 9.25
N ASN A 51 -6.84 3.44 9.09
CA ASN A 51 -6.54 2.47 10.15
C ASN A 51 -6.04 3.19 11.43
N ASN A 52 -6.34 2.61 12.61
CA ASN A 52 -6.06 3.21 13.93
C ASN A 52 -4.59 3.68 14.14
N GLU A 53 -3.62 3.05 13.49
CA GLU A 53 -2.19 3.42 13.61
C GLU A 53 -1.84 4.74 12.91
N THR A 54 -2.42 5.01 11.72
CA THR A 54 -2.23 6.29 11.00
C THR A 54 -2.81 7.46 11.78
N LEU A 55 -3.94 7.21 12.43
CA LEU A 55 -4.56 8.20 13.28
C LEU A 55 -3.60 8.61 14.41
N GLY A 56 -2.84 7.64 14.97
CA GLY A 56 -1.86 7.86 16.03
C GLY A 56 -0.76 8.84 15.63
N ALA A 57 0.05 8.53 14.62
CA ALA A 57 1.21 9.33 14.23
C ALA A 57 0.85 10.77 13.80
N LYS A 58 -0.24 10.93 13.03
CA LYS A 58 -0.77 12.25 12.66
C LYS A 58 -1.24 13.04 13.88
N LEU A 59 -2.01 12.42 14.77
CA LEU A 59 -2.50 13.07 15.98
C LEU A 59 -1.38 13.44 16.94
N ASP A 60 -0.37 12.59 17.07
CA ASP A 60 0.79 12.85 17.90
C ASP A 60 1.60 14.06 17.38
N ARG A 61 1.76 14.17 16.05
CA ARG A 61 2.38 15.35 15.45
C ARG A 61 1.56 16.62 15.70
N ILE A 62 0.24 16.56 15.55
CA ILE A 62 -0.67 17.70 15.83
C ILE A 62 -0.59 18.09 17.31
N ARG A 63 -0.60 17.13 18.24
CA ARG A 63 -0.46 17.38 19.68
C ARG A 63 0.88 18.06 20.01
N ALA A 64 1.97 17.57 19.42
CA ALA A 64 3.29 18.16 19.62
C ALA A 64 3.37 19.62 19.14
N ILE A 65 2.71 19.96 18.02
CA ILE A 65 2.62 21.34 17.52
C ILE A 65 1.82 22.20 18.51
N LYS A 66 0.65 21.73 18.97
CA LYS A 66 -0.19 22.45 19.94
C LYS A 66 0.50 22.64 21.28
N ASN A 67 1.23 21.65 21.78
CA ASN A 67 2.00 21.74 23.00
C ASN A 67 3.15 22.77 22.91
N ALA A 68 3.61 23.08 21.70
CA ALA A 68 4.56 24.15 21.44
C ALA A 68 3.89 25.54 21.32
N GLY A 69 2.57 25.64 21.58
CA GLY A 69 1.82 26.90 21.46
C GLY A 69 1.56 27.36 20.03
N LEU A 70 1.67 26.46 19.07
CA LEU A 70 1.52 26.73 17.64
C LEU A 70 0.30 26.01 17.05
N ASP A 71 -0.16 26.48 15.92
CA ASP A 71 -1.23 25.86 15.14
C ASP A 71 -0.69 25.24 13.85
N VAL A 72 -1.29 24.11 13.44
CA VAL A 72 -0.98 23.46 12.18
C VAL A 72 -1.28 24.41 11.01
N ILE A 73 -0.37 24.50 10.07
CA ILE A 73 -0.60 25.25 8.83
C ILE A 73 -1.37 24.37 7.84
N HIS A 74 -2.52 24.83 7.39
CA HIS A 74 -3.39 24.18 6.42
C HIS A 74 -3.20 24.81 5.04
N VAL A 75 -2.81 24.03 4.05
CA VAL A 75 -2.65 24.49 2.67
C VAL A 75 -3.57 23.71 1.76
N ILE A 76 -4.51 24.37 1.10
CA ILE A 76 -5.22 23.78 -0.04
C ILE A 76 -4.25 23.81 -1.22
N HIS A 77 -3.78 22.65 -1.62
CA HIS A 77 -2.77 22.51 -2.67
C HIS A 77 -3.38 22.64 -4.06
N ARG A 78 -4.56 22.05 -4.25
CA ARG A 78 -5.38 22.20 -5.46
C ARG A 78 -6.85 22.02 -5.11
N HIS A 79 -7.74 22.74 -5.76
CA HIS A 79 -9.19 22.69 -5.58
C HIS A 79 -9.90 22.54 -6.92
N GLU A 80 -11.24 22.42 -6.91
CA GLU A 80 -12.08 22.16 -8.09
C GLU A 80 -11.62 20.94 -8.87
N ILE A 81 -11.18 19.87 -8.16
CA ILE A 81 -10.67 18.66 -8.77
C ILE A 81 -11.86 17.78 -9.18
N PRO A 82 -11.93 17.29 -10.45
CA PRO A 82 -12.93 16.31 -10.86
C PRO A 82 -12.93 15.05 -10.01
N ASP A 83 -14.09 14.40 -9.84
CA ASP A 83 -14.26 13.22 -9.00
C ASP A 83 -13.37 12.03 -9.43
N ASP A 84 -13.12 11.90 -10.72
CA ASP A 84 -12.28 10.85 -11.31
C ASP A 84 -10.77 11.13 -11.16
N ALA A 85 -10.38 12.39 -10.94
CA ALA A 85 -8.98 12.81 -10.86
C ALA A 85 -8.46 12.94 -9.40
N ILE A 86 -9.35 13.04 -8.41
CA ILE A 86 -8.96 13.38 -7.02
C ILE A 86 -7.97 12.39 -6.42
N PHE A 87 -8.12 11.10 -6.71
CA PHE A 87 -7.24 10.04 -6.22
C PHE A 87 -5.84 10.10 -6.84
N GLU A 88 -5.74 10.44 -8.12
CA GLU A 88 -4.45 10.56 -8.81
C GLU A 88 -3.69 11.81 -8.35
N VAL A 89 -4.39 12.92 -8.12
CA VAL A 89 -3.78 14.16 -7.61
C VAL A 89 -3.27 13.96 -6.18
N GLU A 90 -4.06 13.32 -5.31
CA GLU A 90 -3.63 12.98 -3.94
C GLU A 90 -2.41 12.06 -3.97
N ALA A 91 -2.44 11.00 -4.80
CA ALA A 91 -1.36 10.03 -4.91
C ALA A 91 -0.06 10.68 -5.36
N ALA A 92 -0.09 11.47 -6.42
CA ALA A 92 1.09 12.17 -6.92
C ALA A 92 1.70 13.10 -5.86
N LEU A 93 0.85 13.73 -5.04
CA LEU A 93 1.32 14.61 -3.98
C LEU A 93 1.90 13.83 -2.79
N ILE A 94 1.29 12.70 -2.42
CA ILE A 94 1.84 11.80 -1.39
C ILE A 94 3.22 11.30 -1.83
N ASP A 95 3.36 10.89 -3.08
CA ASP A 95 4.61 10.38 -3.63
C ASP A 95 5.72 11.43 -3.72
N ALA A 96 5.35 12.72 -3.80
CA ALA A 96 6.31 13.83 -3.89
C ALA A 96 6.88 14.28 -2.53
N TYR A 97 6.21 13.97 -1.41
CA TYR A 97 6.65 14.39 -0.08
C TYR A 97 7.17 13.22 0.74
N PRO A 98 8.49 13.15 1.04
CA PRO A 98 9.03 12.13 1.93
C PRO A 98 8.64 12.39 3.40
N GLY A 99 8.58 11.32 4.20
CA GLY A 99 8.39 11.46 5.65
C GLY A 99 6.97 11.79 6.11
N LEU A 100 5.97 11.60 5.25
CA LEU A 100 4.57 11.79 5.63
C LEU A 100 4.13 10.79 6.70
N THR A 101 3.18 11.21 7.52
CA THR A 101 2.46 10.33 8.44
C THR A 101 1.36 9.51 7.76
N ASN A 102 1.22 9.60 6.44
CA ASN A 102 0.36 8.73 5.66
C ASN A 102 0.92 7.31 5.68
N ILE A 103 0.15 6.33 6.18
CA ILE A 103 0.57 4.91 6.22
C ILE A 103 0.61 4.29 4.83
N GLN A 104 -0.36 4.67 4.00
CA GLN A 104 -0.44 4.15 2.64
C GLN A 104 0.17 5.16 1.68
N GLY A 105 1.00 4.67 0.76
CA GLY A 105 1.40 5.42 -0.42
C GLY A 105 0.17 5.87 -1.22
N GLY A 106 0.36 6.74 -2.19
CA GLY A 106 -0.71 7.22 -3.04
C GLY A 106 -1.44 6.09 -3.76
N HIS A 107 -2.63 6.38 -4.27
CA HIS A 107 -3.43 5.43 -5.05
C HIS A 107 -2.61 4.84 -6.19
N ALA A 108 -2.49 3.51 -6.22
CA ALA A 108 -1.68 2.77 -7.20
C ALA A 108 -0.18 3.12 -7.24
N SER A 109 0.40 3.80 -6.24
CA SER A 109 1.84 4.11 -6.19
C SER A 109 2.72 2.86 -6.24
N SER A 110 2.21 1.73 -5.76
CA SER A 110 2.89 0.43 -5.89
C SER A 110 3.06 -0.04 -7.34
N ASP A 111 2.23 0.41 -8.25
CA ASP A 111 2.26 0.04 -9.67
C ASP A 111 2.72 1.19 -10.57
N ARG A 112 2.24 2.40 -10.30
CA ARG A 112 2.42 3.59 -11.14
C ARG A 112 3.14 4.76 -10.43
N GLY A 113 3.57 4.57 -9.19
CA GLY A 113 4.30 5.57 -8.44
C GLY A 113 5.66 5.93 -9.03
N PRO A 114 6.45 6.76 -8.36
CA PRO A 114 7.71 7.25 -8.87
C PRO A 114 8.64 6.12 -9.30
N MET A 115 9.11 6.19 -10.53
CA MET A 115 10.09 5.27 -11.12
C MET A 115 11.06 6.06 -11.98
N ASN A 116 12.33 5.69 -11.97
CA ASN A 116 13.26 6.27 -12.94
C ASN A 116 13.01 5.67 -14.35
N HIS A 117 13.55 6.33 -15.37
CA HIS A 117 13.31 5.92 -16.77
C HIS A 117 13.82 4.51 -17.09
N VAL A 118 14.91 4.06 -16.46
CA VAL A 118 15.45 2.70 -16.66
C VAL A 118 14.50 1.65 -16.07
N GLU A 119 13.96 1.91 -14.87
CA GLU A 119 12.93 1.04 -14.28
C GLU A 119 11.69 0.94 -15.15
N LEU A 120 11.23 2.06 -15.74
CA LEU A 120 10.08 2.07 -16.63
C LEU A 120 10.35 1.25 -17.90
N ILE A 121 11.52 1.46 -18.55
CA ILE A 121 11.91 0.70 -19.73
C ILE A 121 11.96 -0.80 -19.40
N THR A 122 12.63 -1.17 -18.31
CA THR A 122 12.75 -2.55 -17.87
C THR A 122 11.37 -3.17 -17.62
N LYS A 123 10.53 -2.48 -16.83
CA LYS A 123 9.18 -2.96 -16.50
C LYS A 123 8.35 -3.22 -17.75
N TYR A 124 8.28 -2.26 -18.67
CA TYR A 124 7.40 -2.35 -19.84
C TYR A 124 7.96 -3.23 -20.97
N SER A 125 9.23 -3.63 -20.89
CA SER A 125 9.83 -4.64 -21.78
C SER A 125 9.55 -6.09 -21.32
N LEU A 126 9.07 -6.29 -20.08
CA LEU A 126 8.78 -7.63 -19.57
C LEU A 126 7.52 -8.21 -20.22
N PRO A 127 7.46 -9.55 -20.41
CA PRO A 127 6.25 -10.22 -20.87
C PRO A 127 5.11 -10.05 -19.87
N GLU A 128 3.89 -10.17 -20.36
CA GLU A 128 2.69 -10.08 -19.53
C GLU A 128 2.40 -11.40 -18.82
N LEU A 129 1.82 -11.29 -17.63
CA LEU A 129 1.26 -12.45 -16.92
C LEU A 129 0.10 -13.02 -17.76
N PRO A 130 -0.05 -14.35 -17.87
CA PRO A 130 -1.15 -14.97 -18.60
C PRO A 130 -2.51 -14.40 -18.21
N ALA A 131 -3.37 -14.12 -19.20
CA ALA A 131 -4.68 -13.52 -18.93
C ALA A 131 -5.62 -14.46 -18.18
N ASP A 132 -5.48 -15.77 -18.41
CA ASP A 132 -6.30 -16.83 -17.83
C ASP A 132 -5.35 -17.87 -17.20
N PRO A 133 -5.09 -17.83 -15.87
CA PRO A 133 -4.19 -18.77 -15.23
C PRO A 133 -4.81 -20.15 -15.13
N GLU A 134 -3.98 -21.18 -15.22
CA GLU A 134 -4.38 -22.58 -15.05
C GLU A 134 -4.62 -22.93 -13.58
N HIS A 135 -4.06 -22.15 -12.66
CA HIS A 135 -4.04 -22.41 -11.22
C HIS A 135 -4.84 -21.34 -10.44
N SER A 136 -5.28 -21.70 -9.25
CA SER A 136 -5.79 -20.78 -8.24
C SER A 136 -4.64 -20.05 -7.58
N LEU A 137 -4.61 -18.73 -7.66
CA LEU A 137 -3.45 -17.91 -7.29
C LEU A 137 -3.77 -16.88 -6.21
N ILE A 138 -2.80 -16.66 -5.32
CA ILE A 138 -2.76 -15.48 -4.46
C ILE A 138 -1.63 -14.59 -4.92
N LEU A 139 -1.91 -13.33 -5.25
CA LEU A 139 -0.89 -12.33 -5.54
C LEU A 139 -0.69 -11.46 -4.31
N ILE A 140 0.56 -11.31 -3.87
CA ILE A 140 0.92 -10.53 -2.69
C ILE A 140 1.95 -9.46 -3.06
N ASN A 141 1.59 -8.20 -2.84
CA ASN A 141 2.50 -7.07 -3.06
C ASN A 141 3.49 -6.94 -1.91
N ILE A 142 4.79 -7.06 -2.24
CA ILE A 142 5.92 -6.95 -1.32
C ILE A 142 6.83 -5.77 -1.71
N ASN A 143 6.26 -4.59 -1.89
CA ASN A 143 6.96 -3.42 -2.44
C ASN A 143 8.11 -2.86 -1.57
N LYS A 144 8.30 -3.38 -0.35
CA LYS A 144 9.42 -3.05 0.54
C LYS A 144 10.72 -3.80 0.17
N LEU A 145 10.66 -4.66 -0.84
CA LEU A 145 11.83 -5.42 -1.30
C LEU A 145 12.82 -4.47 -1.98
N GLU A 146 14.05 -4.46 -1.51
CA GLU A 146 15.15 -3.66 -2.06
C GLU A 146 15.82 -4.35 -3.24
N ASP A 147 16.08 -5.66 -3.12
CA ASP A 147 16.75 -6.47 -4.15
C ASP A 147 15.81 -7.57 -4.69
N ARG A 148 15.43 -7.44 -5.96
CA ARG A 148 14.57 -8.41 -6.66
C ARG A 148 15.27 -9.73 -7.00
N SER A 149 16.59 -9.82 -6.86
CA SER A 149 17.36 -11.04 -7.09
C SER A 149 17.48 -11.91 -5.83
N ASP A 150 17.22 -11.35 -4.64
CA ASP A 150 17.26 -12.08 -3.39
C ASP A 150 15.99 -12.92 -3.18
N ARG A 151 16.01 -14.16 -3.67
CA ARG A 151 14.90 -15.12 -3.56
C ARG A 151 14.51 -15.41 -2.12
N LYS A 152 15.47 -15.41 -1.20
CA LYS A 152 15.22 -15.65 0.23
C LYS A 152 14.47 -14.47 0.85
N ALA A 153 14.87 -13.25 0.54
CA ALA A 153 14.15 -12.05 0.97
C ALA A 153 12.74 -12.01 0.39
N ILE A 154 12.56 -12.34 -0.90
CA ILE A 154 11.25 -12.47 -1.54
C ILE A 154 10.37 -13.46 -0.77
N TYR A 155 10.88 -14.67 -0.51
CA TYR A 155 10.13 -15.69 0.23
C TYR A 155 9.74 -15.22 1.63
N ASN A 156 10.67 -14.63 2.39
CA ASN A 156 10.41 -14.17 3.74
C ASN A 156 9.38 -13.03 3.79
N LEU A 157 9.38 -12.13 2.82
CA LEU A 157 8.40 -11.06 2.74
C LEU A 157 7.02 -11.54 2.32
N VAL A 158 6.93 -12.51 1.40
CA VAL A 158 5.64 -12.96 0.85
C VAL A 158 4.92 -13.93 1.77
N ARG A 159 5.64 -14.70 2.58
CA ARG A 159 5.05 -15.79 3.39
C ARG A 159 4.48 -15.37 4.73
N TYR A 160 4.78 -14.15 5.23
CA TYR A 160 4.50 -13.80 6.61
C TYR A 160 3.57 -12.60 6.77
N CYS A 161 2.60 -12.75 7.68
CA CYS A 161 1.84 -11.69 8.35
C CYS A 161 0.75 -11.04 7.49
N TRP A 162 -0.13 -11.85 6.88
CA TRP A 162 -1.22 -11.34 6.02
C TRP A 162 -2.59 -11.40 6.69
N ARG A 163 -3.35 -10.32 6.55
CA ARG A 163 -4.74 -10.25 7.03
C ARG A 163 -5.69 -10.82 5.97
N ILE A 164 -5.78 -12.13 5.92
CA ILE A 164 -6.62 -12.89 4.96
C ILE A 164 -7.33 -14.06 5.65
N SER A 165 -8.38 -14.58 5.03
CA SER A 165 -9.02 -15.81 5.45
C SER A 165 -8.10 -17.00 5.19
N ARG A 166 -7.78 -17.76 6.25
CA ARG A 166 -6.98 -18.98 6.14
C ARG A 166 -7.62 -20.01 5.20
N GLN A 167 -8.93 -20.24 5.37
CA GLN A 167 -9.69 -21.18 4.53
C GLN A 167 -9.59 -20.83 3.03
N ARG A 168 -9.70 -19.52 2.72
CA ARG A 168 -9.56 -19.08 1.33
C ARG A 168 -8.12 -19.19 0.82
N ALA A 169 -7.14 -18.96 1.70
CA ALA A 169 -5.73 -19.08 1.34
C ALA A 169 -5.31 -20.54 1.08
N GLU A 170 -5.87 -21.50 1.82
CA GLU A 170 -5.65 -22.93 1.64
C GLU A 170 -6.22 -23.47 0.32
N ALA A 171 -7.12 -22.76 -0.34
CA ALA A 171 -7.67 -23.11 -1.65
C ALA A 171 -6.77 -22.71 -2.83
N ALA A 172 -5.72 -21.94 -2.60
CA ALA A 172 -4.80 -21.50 -3.64
C ALA A 172 -3.69 -22.51 -3.88
N ASP A 173 -3.41 -22.77 -5.16
CA ASP A 173 -2.32 -23.65 -5.58
C ASP A 173 -0.95 -23.01 -5.37
N TYR A 174 -0.85 -21.69 -5.69
CA TYR A 174 0.40 -20.95 -5.59
C TYR A 174 0.20 -19.53 -5.07
N VAL A 175 1.28 -19.01 -4.47
CA VAL A 175 1.41 -17.62 -4.04
C VAL A 175 2.43 -16.92 -4.93
N LEU A 176 2.04 -15.84 -5.57
CA LEU A 176 2.90 -15.00 -6.41
C LEU A 176 3.33 -13.74 -5.65
N ALA A 177 4.64 -13.53 -5.54
CA ALA A 177 5.22 -12.32 -5.00
C ALA A 177 5.26 -11.24 -6.07
N VAL A 178 4.68 -10.07 -5.79
CA VAL A 178 4.58 -8.95 -6.74
C VAL A 178 5.33 -7.74 -6.21
N VAL A 179 6.19 -7.15 -7.03
CA VAL A 179 6.90 -5.89 -6.74
C VAL A 179 6.61 -4.90 -7.87
N ARG A 180 5.96 -3.79 -7.52
CA ARG A 180 5.63 -2.72 -8.47
C ARG A 180 4.96 -3.24 -9.76
N GLY A 181 3.99 -4.15 -9.61
CA GLY A 181 3.24 -4.73 -10.71
C GLY A 181 3.98 -5.78 -11.54
N VAL A 182 5.12 -6.28 -11.06
CA VAL A 182 5.86 -7.38 -11.68
C VAL A 182 5.91 -8.57 -10.73
N VAL A 183 5.57 -9.75 -11.23
CA VAL A 183 5.72 -11.02 -10.49
C VAL A 183 7.20 -11.39 -10.46
N VAL A 184 7.76 -11.50 -9.25
CA VAL A 184 9.19 -11.76 -9.01
C VAL A 184 9.45 -13.09 -8.29
N GLY A 185 8.40 -13.79 -7.90
CA GLY A 185 8.50 -15.09 -7.25
C GLY A 185 7.19 -15.85 -7.29
N ALA A 186 7.27 -17.16 -7.30
CA ALA A 186 6.14 -18.10 -7.23
C ALA A 186 6.45 -19.17 -6.20
N PHE A 187 5.52 -19.43 -5.28
CA PHE A 187 5.71 -20.36 -4.16
C PHE A 187 4.52 -21.28 -4.04
N ARG A 188 4.78 -22.54 -3.70
CA ARG A 188 3.78 -23.54 -3.36
C ARG A 188 3.58 -23.52 -1.85
N PRO A 189 2.44 -23.04 -1.31
CA PRO A 189 2.16 -23.11 0.11
C PRO A 189 1.86 -24.58 0.49
N GLU A 190 2.52 -25.08 1.53
CA GLU A 190 2.27 -26.41 2.07
C GLU A 190 1.32 -26.34 3.26
N ARG A 191 1.45 -25.29 4.06
CA ARG A 191 0.63 -25.08 5.25
C ARG A 191 0.50 -23.59 5.59
N TRP A 192 -0.73 -23.17 5.82
CA TRP A 192 -1.06 -21.85 6.37
C TRP A 192 -1.29 -21.93 7.88
N MET A 193 -0.77 -20.96 8.64
CA MET A 193 -0.84 -20.94 10.10
C MET A 193 -0.80 -19.51 10.65
N PRO A 194 -1.22 -19.31 11.93
CA PRO A 194 -1.13 -18.00 12.57
C PRO A 194 0.31 -17.45 12.53
N ALA A 195 0.43 -16.13 12.34
CA ALA A 195 1.71 -15.44 12.26
C ALA A 195 2.28 -15.21 13.69
N THR A 196 2.78 -16.27 14.31
CA THR A 196 3.36 -16.24 15.66
C THR A 196 4.84 -16.63 15.64
N PRO A 197 5.64 -16.24 16.66
CA PRO A 197 7.05 -16.64 16.78
C PRO A 197 7.27 -18.14 16.76
N GLU A 198 6.34 -18.91 17.35
CA GLU A 198 6.42 -20.36 17.41
C GLU A 198 6.27 -21.01 16.02
N ASN A 199 5.39 -20.41 15.19
CA ASN A 199 5.15 -20.89 13.82
C ASN A 199 6.20 -20.40 12.82
N PHE A 200 6.84 -19.26 13.12
CA PHE A 200 7.84 -18.60 12.26
C PHE A 200 9.09 -18.19 13.06
N PRO A 201 9.83 -19.16 13.65
CA PRO A 201 10.96 -18.88 14.53
C PRO A 201 12.15 -18.25 13.81
N ASP A 202 12.21 -18.35 12.50
CA ASP A 202 13.24 -17.78 11.64
C ASP A 202 12.92 -16.35 11.17
N ILE A 203 11.77 -15.78 11.56
CA ILE A 203 11.38 -14.39 11.29
C ILE A 203 11.70 -13.53 12.52
N PRO A 204 12.78 -12.72 12.51
CA PRO A 204 13.28 -12.05 13.72
C PRO A 204 12.36 -10.96 14.27
N TYR A 205 11.40 -10.49 13.49
CA TYR A 205 10.42 -9.47 13.88
C TYR A 205 9.03 -10.05 14.22
N ALA A 206 8.91 -11.38 14.30
CA ALA A 206 7.70 -12.03 14.80
C ALA A 206 7.66 -11.88 16.32
N ASP A 207 6.73 -11.08 16.84
CA ASP A 207 6.59 -10.79 18.29
C ASP A 207 5.25 -11.28 18.88
N GLY A 208 4.45 -11.94 18.07
CA GLY A 208 3.12 -12.46 18.45
C GLY A 208 2.00 -11.42 18.46
N SER A 209 2.28 -10.13 18.30
CA SER A 209 1.25 -9.07 18.24
C SER A 209 0.29 -9.26 17.07
N GLU A 210 0.75 -9.93 16.01
CA GLU A 210 0.03 -10.18 14.77
C GLU A 210 -0.54 -11.60 14.66
N ALA A 211 -0.75 -12.30 15.80
CA ALA A 211 -1.26 -13.68 15.84
C ALA A 211 -2.66 -13.86 15.17
N HIS A 212 -3.41 -12.77 14.99
CA HIS A 212 -4.66 -12.75 14.24
C HIS A 212 -4.48 -12.78 12.72
N ARG A 213 -3.26 -12.62 12.22
CA ARG A 213 -2.88 -12.74 10.82
C ARG A 213 -2.35 -14.14 10.52
N VAL A 214 -2.18 -14.45 9.27
CA VAL A 214 -1.68 -15.75 8.81
C VAL A 214 -0.45 -15.60 7.95
N GLY A 215 0.36 -16.63 7.98
CA GLY A 215 1.46 -16.82 7.05
C GLY A 215 1.50 -18.27 6.56
N PHE A 216 2.40 -18.59 5.64
CA PHE A 216 2.58 -19.93 5.15
C PHE A 216 4.03 -20.40 5.22
N VAL A 217 4.20 -21.71 5.31
CA VAL A 217 5.44 -22.41 4.96
C VAL A 217 5.23 -23.16 3.67
N GLY A 218 6.27 -23.23 2.86
CA GLY A 218 6.21 -23.88 1.56
C GLY A 218 7.55 -23.79 0.83
N THR A 219 7.54 -24.12 -0.42
CA THR A 219 8.72 -24.16 -1.29
C THR A 219 8.56 -23.29 -2.51
N GLU A 220 9.63 -23.01 -3.24
CA GLU A 220 9.52 -22.43 -4.58
C GLU A 220 8.64 -23.32 -5.45
N ALA A 221 7.88 -22.71 -6.34
CA ALA A 221 7.07 -23.44 -7.31
C ALA A 221 7.95 -24.30 -8.24
N PRO A 222 7.43 -25.40 -8.77
CA PRO A 222 8.11 -26.19 -9.79
C PRO A 222 8.55 -25.32 -10.98
N THR A 223 9.61 -25.72 -11.67
CA THR A 223 10.20 -24.96 -12.78
C THR A 223 9.16 -24.58 -13.84
N GLU A 224 8.27 -25.46 -14.19
CA GLU A 224 7.20 -25.21 -15.18
C GLU A 224 6.27 -24.07 -14.74
N VAL A 225 5.87 -24.06 -13.46
CA VAL A 225 5.03 -23.01 -12.87
C VAL A 225 5.81 -21.70 -12.70
N TRP A 226 7.09 -21.80 -12.35
CA TRP A 226 7.98 -20.64 -12.29
C TRP A 226 8.09 -19.96 -13.66
N GLU A 227 8.37 -20.72 -14.71
CA GLU A 227 8.45 -20.18 -16.08
C GLU A 227 7.11 -19.63 -16.57
N LEU A 228 5.99 -20.23 -16.14
CA LEU A 228 4.65 -19.74 -16.50
C LEU A 228 4.34 -18.37 -15.89
N TYR A 229 4.69 -18.13 -14.62
CA TYR A 229 4.28 -16.93 -13.89
C TYR A 229 5.40 -15.93 -13.59
N VAL A 230 6.66 -16.36 -13.56
CA VAL A 230 7.81 -15.49 -13.29
C VAL A 230 8.73 -15.41 -14.51
N GLY A 231 9.21 -16.53 -15.02
CA GLY A 231 10.22 -16.57 -16.07
C GLY A 231 11.58 -16.04 -15.60
N GLN A 232 12.40 -15.59 -16.54
CA GLN A 232 13.77 -15.15 -16.26
C GLN A 232 13.85 -13.84 -15.47
N ASN A 233 13.03 -12.83 -15.83
CA ASN A 233 13.14 -11.47 -15.32
C ASN A 233 11.84 -10.92 -14.68
N GLY A 234 10.84 -11.77 -14.49
CA GLY A 234 9.51 -11.41 -14.04
C GLY A 234 8.51 -11.23 -15.16
N LYS A 235 7.21 -11.24 -14.81
CA LYS A 235 6.10 -10.95 -15.72
C LYS A 235 5.21 -9.85 -15.18
N ARG A 236 4.73 -8.97 -16.07
CA ARG A 236 3.87 -7.84 -15.69
C ARG A 236 2.44 -8.28 -15.39
N VAL A 237 1.90 -7.79 -14.29
CA VAL A 237 0.46 -7.90 -13.99
C VAL A 237 -0.27 -6.83 -14.79
N VAL A 238 -1.10 -7.24 -15.75
CA VAL A 238 -1.84 -6.33 -16.64
C VAL A 238 -3.35 -6.36 -16.43
N GLN A 239 -3.86 -7.39 -15.76
CA GLN A 239 -5.28 -7.61 -15.50
C GLN A 239 -5.85 -6.51 -14.60
N SER A 240 -6.94 -5.87 -15.04
CA SER A 240 -7.55 -4.73 -14.33
C SER A 240 -8.05 -5.10 -12.94
N GLU A 241 -8.59 -6.31 -12.77
CA GLU A 241 -9.08 -6.86 -11.51
C GLU A 241 -7.96 -7.10 -10.48
N LEU A 242 -6.71 -7.19 -10.93
CA LEU A 242 -5.53 -7.36 -10.08
C LEU A 242 -4.80 -6.04 -9.79
N LYS A 243 -5.26 -4.95 -10.40
CA LYS A 243 -4.72 -3.59 -10.20
C LYS A 243 -5.58 -2.80 -9.21
N HIS A 244 -5.02 -1.73 -8.68
CA HIS A 244 -5.72 -0.67 -7.93
C HIS A 244 -6.47 -1.09 -6.66
N ILE A 245 -6.13 -2.20 -6.01
CA ILE A 245 -6.73 -2.60 -4.74
C ILE A 245 -5.85 -2.08 -3.59
N GLN A 246 -6.47 -1.44 -2.59
CA GLN A 246 -5.77 -1.00 -1.36
C GLN A 246 -5.19 -2.18 -0.56
N ASN A 247 -5.81 -3.37 -0.68
CA ASN A 247 -5.31 -4.58 -0.06
C ASN A 247 -4.08 -5.10 -0.83
N PRO A 248 -2.94 -5.34 -0.15
CA PRO A 248 -1.75 -5.93 -0.78
C PRO A 248 -1.97 -7.36 -1.27
N VAL A 249 -2.99 -8.07 -0.79
CA VAL A 249 -3.30 -9.45 -1.15
C VAL A 249 -4.49 -9.51 -2.09
N ARG A 250 -4.37 -10.26 -3.17
CA ARG A 250 -5.41 -10.50 -4.17
C ARG A 250 -5.53 -11.99 -4.46
N PHE A 251 -6.77 -12.43 -4.57
CA PHE A 251 -7.09 -13.80 -4.96
C PHE A 251 -7.49 -13.83 -6.43
N TRP A 252 -6.95 -14.76 -7.17
CA TRP A 252 -7.24 -14.94 -8.59
C TRP A 252 -7.62 -16.38 -8.87
N LYS A 253 -8.86 -16.62 -9.30
CA LYS A 253 -9.49 -17.95 -9.45
C LYS A 253 -9.59 -18.78 -8.14
N CYS A 254 -9.61 -18.12 -6.96
CA CYS A 254 -9.82 -18.78 -5.67
C CYS A 254 -11.21 -18.46 -5.10
#